data_070f052f71eae97ddcb4037d2f9cf732
#
_entry.id   070f052f71eae97ddcb4037d2f9cf732
#
_cell.length_a   1.000
_cell.length_b   1.000
_cell.length_c   1.000
_cell.angle_alpha   90.00
_cell.angle_beta   90.00
_cell.angle_gamma   90.00
#
_symmetry.space_group_name_H-M   'P 1'
#
loop_
_entity.id
_entity.type
_entity.pdbx_description
1 polymer ?
#
loop_
_entity_poly.entity_id
_entity_poly.type
_entity_poly.pdbx_seq_one_letter_code
_entity_poly.pdbx_strand_id
1 'polypeptide(L)'
;MAIEEPKFEILRTDGSIEIRRYQPKLVAEVLVDGDLSQASNRGFRQIAAFIFGNNRAGQTDDPGSTTRIPMASPVIVEPQTQSNTSSEKIGMTAPVTVVPRAVELSSMKSANRWLVSFVMPSKFTLATLPLPNDTAIKIREIPATTMAVLRYSWLNGIDRVQEKTEELSLWLDANHFTTLGPAQLARYDPPWTLPMLRRNEIMFEVSGPAS
;
A
#
# COMPACT_ATOMS: atom_id res chain seq x y z
N MET A 1 13.36 -16.40 10.78
CA MET A 1 13.36 -16.20 9.31
C MET A 1 13.17 -14.72 9.07
N ALA A 2 13.96 -14.11 8.17
CA ALA A 2 13.71 -12.74 7.77
C ALA A 2 12.38 -12.67 7.00
N ILE A 3 11.55 -11.67 7.30
CA ILE A 3 10.32 -11.41 6.56
C ILE A 3 10.71 -10.83 5.20
N GLU A 4 10.13 -11.33 4.11
CA GLU A 4 10.42 -10.86 2.76
C GLU A 4 9.87 -9.44 2.56
N GLU A 5 10.65 -8.58 1.92
CA GLU A 5 10.27 -7.21 1.55
C GLU A 5 10.30 -7.05 0.02
N PRO A 6 9.47 -6.14 -0.55
CA PRO A 6 9.50 -5.87 -1.97
C PRO A 6 10.86 -5.28 -2.37
N LYS A 7 11.39 -5.76 -3.50
CA LYS A 7 12.68 -5.29 -4.03
C LYS A 7 12.53 -3.88 -4.60
N PHE A 8 13.51 -3.05 -4.32
CA PHE A 8 13.60 -1.70 -4.86
C PHE A 8 15.05 -1.28 -5.11
N GLU A 9 15.21 -0.27 -5.93
CA GLU A 9 16.44 0.46 -6.17
C GLU A 9 16.30 1.85 -5.53
N ILE A 10 17.34 2.33 -4.82
CA ILE A 10 17.38 3.69 -4.29
C ILE A 10 17.92 4.59 -5.39
N LEU A 11 17.10 5.55 -5.83
CA LEU A 11 17.48 6.53 -6.86
C LEU A 11 18.10 7.80 -6.24
N ARG A 12 17.64 8.18 -5.04
CA ARG A 12 18.12 9.35 -4.31
C ARG A 12 17.89 9.15 -2.81
N THR A 13 18.79 9.71 -2.00
CA THR A 13 18.67 9.77 -0.53
C THR A 13 18.90 11.21 -0.07
N ASP A 14 18.04 11.65 0.87
CA ASP A 14 18.14 12.95 1.52
C ASP A 14 17.69 12.79 3.00
N GLY A 15 18.63 12.58 3.90
CA GLY A 15 18.38 12.28 5.30
C GLY A 15 17.51 11.03 5.49
N SER A 16 16.31 11.20 6.02
CA SER A 16 15.32 10.12 6.23
C SER A 16 14.41 9.89 5.03
N ILE A 17 14.58 10.65 3.95
CA ILE A 17 13.77 10.58 2.73
C ILE A 17 14.56 9.89 1.63
N GLU A 18 13.92 8.97 0.94
CA GLU A 18 14.47 8.25 -0.20
C GLU A 18 13.50 8.27 -1.38
N ILE A 19 14.01 8.39 -2.59
CA ILE A 19 13.28 8.09 -3.82
C ILE A 19 13.66 6.67 -4.22
N ARG A 20 12.67 5.79 -4.26
CA ARG A 20 12.84 4.35 -4.54
C ARG A 20 12.06 3.95 -5.77
N ARG A 21 12.66 3.13 -6.64
CA ARG A 21 11.97 2.44 -7.72
C ARG A 21 11.69 1.00 -7.29
N TYR A 22 10.43 0.69 -7.04
CA TYR A 22 9.99 -0.66 -6.70
C TYR A 22 9.79 -1.51 -7.95
N GLN A 23 10.14 -2.80 -7.84
CA GLN A 23 9.81 -3.79 -8.87
C GLN A 23 8.32 -4.13 -8.83
N PRO A 24 7.75 -4.70 -9.93
CA PRO A 24 6.38 -5.20 -9.91
C PRO A 24 6.15 -6.17 -8.75
N LYS A 25 4.98 -6.11 -8.16
CA LYS A 25 4.63 -6.94 -6.99
C LYS A 25 3.15 -7.28 -6.97
N LEU A 26 2.82 -8.43 -6.39
CA LEU A 26 1.44 -8.79 -6.09
C LEU A 26 1.04 -8.26 -4.72
N VAL A 27 -0.20 -7.80 -4.60
CA VAL A 27 -0.80 -7.42 -3.33
C VAL A 27 -2.15 -8.12 -3.14
N ALA A 28 -2.46 -8.46 -1.89
CA ALA A 28 -3.80 -8.77 -1.45
C ALA A 28 -4.33 -7.54 -0.72
N GLU A 29 -5.47 -7.03 -1.13
CA GLU A 29 -6.02 -5.77 -0.63
C GLU A 29 -7.49 -5.89 -0.24
N VAL A 30 -7.90 -5.11 0.76
CA VAL A 30 -9.28 -5.04 1.23
C VAL A 30 -9.64 -3.61 1.60
N LEU A 31 -10.87 -3.19 1.25
CA LEU A 31 -11.43 -1.90 1.67
C LEU A 31 -12.09 -2.05 3.03
N VAL A 32 -11.77 -1.15 3.96
CA VAL A 32 -12.27 -1.17 5.34
C VAL A 32 -12.72 0.22 5.76
N ASP A 33 -13.95 0.32 6.30
CA ASP A 33 -14.47 1.55 6.87
C ASP A 33 -14.05 1.69 8.35
N GLY A 34 -13.95 2.93 8.83
CA GLY A 34 -13.59 3.30 10.19
C GLY A 34 -12.39 4.24 10.26
N ASP A 35 -11.89 4.49 11.47
CA ASP A 35 -10.65 5.24 11.67
C ASP A 35 -9.41 4.41 11.28
N LEU A 36 -8.25 5.06 11.19
CA LEU A 36 -6.98 4.42 10.80
C LEU A 36 -6.66 3.17 11.63
N SER A 37 -6.90 3.20 12.95
CA SER A 37 -6.58 2.10 13.84
C SER A 37 -7.53 0.92 13.64
N GLN A 38 -8.82 1.20 13.59
CA GLN A 38 -9.87 0.19 13.37
C GLN A 38 -9.70 -0.46 11.99
N ALA A 39 -9.52 0.33 10.94
CA ALA A 39 -9.33 -0.14 9.58
C ALA A 39 -8.07 -1.00 9.45
N SER A 40 -6.93 -0.52 9.99
CA SER A 40 -5.68 -1.29 10.02
C SER A 40 -5.86 -2.65 10.69
N ASN A 41 -6.52 -2.69 11.87
CA ASN A 41 -6.71 -3.92 12.62
C ASN A 41 -7.69 -4.89 11.94
N ARG A 42 -8.78 -4.39 11.34
CA ARG A 42 -9.75 -5.21 10.62
C ARG A 42 -9.15 -5.76 9.33
N GLY A 43 -8.55 -4.90 8.50
CA GLY A 43 -7.92 -5.31 7.24
C GLY A 43 -6.77 -6.29 7.48
N PHE A 44 -5.94 -6.05 8.51
CA PHE A 44 -4.90 -7.00 8.91
C PHE A 44 -5.49 -8.39 9.20
N ARG A 45 -6.54 -8.49 10.02
CA ARG A 45 -7.15 -9.78 10.37
C ARG A 45 -7.75 -10.50 9.17
N GLN A 46 -8.42 -9.78 8.27
CA GLN A 46 -9.01 -10.37 7.06
C GLN A 46 -7.93 -10.95 6.14
N ILE A 47 -6.89 -10.17 5.82
CA ILE A 47 -5.81 -10.64 4.95
C ILE A 47 -4.95 -11.70 5.66
N ALA A 48 -4.71 -11.56 6.97
CA ALA A 48 -4.01 -12.58 7.74
C ALA A 48 -4.76 -13.94 7.71
N ALA A 49 -6.09 -13.94 7.84
CA ALA A 49 -6.87 -15.17 7.68
C ALA A 49 -6.64 -15.82 6.31
N PHE A 50 -6.63 -15.02 5.23
CA PHE A 50 -6.33 -15.49 3.89
C PHE A 50 -4.96 -16.16 3.81
N ILE A 51 -3.89 -15.51 4.28
CA ILE A 51 -2.53 -16.06 4.18
C ILE A 51 -2.30 -17.26 5.11
N PHE A 52 -3.05 -17.38 6.22
CA PHE A 52 -2.94 -18.49 7.16
C PHE A 52 -3.82 -19.70 6.83
N GLY A 53 -4.48 -19.70 5.65
CA GLY A 53 -5.16 -20.88 5.13
C GLY A 53 -6.66 -20.71 4.86
N ASN A 54 -7.25 -19.52 5.12
CA ASN A 54 -8.62 -19.24 4.64
C ASN A 54 -8.59 -18.91 3.13
N ASN A 55 -8.08 -19.87 2.35
CA ASN A 55 -7.94 -19.80 0.92
C ASN A 55 -8.26 -21.16 0.29
N ARG A 56 -8.35 -21.19 -1.02
CA ARG A 56 -8.51 -22.38 -1.83
C ARG A 56 -7.38 -22.47 -2.84
N ALA A 57 -7.05 -23.69 -3.26
CA ALA A 57 -6.02 -23.95 -4.27
C ALA A 57 -6.19 -23.04 -5.49
N GLY A 58 -5.06 -22.54 -5.99
CA GLY A 58 -4.98 -21.95 -7.32
C GLY A 58 -5.18 -23.00 -8.41
N GLN A 59 -4.95 -22.63 -9.66
CA GLN A 59 -5.19 -23.53 -10.82
C GLN A 59 -4.32 -24.79 -10.86
N THR A 60 -3.31 -24.93 -9.98
CA THR A 60 -2.29 -25.99 -10.03
C THR A 60 -2.37 -27.02 -8.92
N ASP A 61 -3.23 -26.82 -7.91
CA ASP A 61 -3.31 -27.71 -6.74
C ASP A 61 -4.65 -28.44 -6.66
N ASP A 62 -4.67 -29.50 -5.83
CA ASP A 62 -5.84 -30.34 -5.60
C ASP A 62 -7.07 -29.49 -5.15
N PRO A 63 -8.24 -29.59 -5.80
CA PRO A 63 -9.41 -28.81 -5.43
C PRO A 63 -9.80 -29.04 -3.96
N GLY A 64 -9.72 -28.01 -3.14
CA GLY A 64 -10.04 -28.08 -1.70
C GLY A 64 -8.82 -28.03 -0.78
N SER A 65 -7.59 -28.10 -1.29
CA SER A 65 -6.41 -27.90 -0.45
C SER A 65 -6.26 -26.43 -0.04
N THR A 66 -5.88 -26.22 1.22
CA THR A 66 -5.56 -24.89 1.76
C THR A 66 -4.06 -24.73 1.84
N THR A 67 -3.53 -23.56 1.46
CA THR A 67 -2.10 -23.32 1.45
C THR A 67 -1.74 -22.19 2.42
N ARG A 68 -0.73 -22.42 3.26
CA ARG A 68 -0.17 -21.37 4.10
C ARG A 68 0.79 -20.52 3.28
N ILE A 69 0.44 -19.24 3.13
CA ILE A 69 1.28 -18.25 2.46
C ILE A 69 2.18 -17.59 3.51
N PRO A 70 3.51 -17.54 3.32
CA PRO A 70 4.39 -16.80 4.23
C PRO A 70 4.02 -15.32 4.28
N MET A 71 4.12 -14.70 5.45
CA MET A 71 3.88 -13.27 5.59
C MET A 71 5.05 -12.49 4.99
N ALA A 72 4.75 -11.48 4.20
CA ALA A 72 5.71 -10.49 3.70
C ALA A 72 5.41 -9.10 4.30
N SER A 73 6.39 -8.22 4.30
CA SER A 73 6.31 -6.84 4.81
C SER A 73 6.48 -5.86 3.64
N PRO A 74 5.95 -4.65 3.68
CA PRO A 74 5.11 -4.06 4.72
C PRO A 74 3.61 -4.36 4.58
N VAL A 75 2.84 -4.05 5.62
CA VAL A 75 1.40 -3.80 5.52
C VAL A 75 1.20 -2.34 5.16
N ILE A 76 0.50 -2.08 4.06
CA ILE A 76 0.24 -0.73 3.54
C ILE A 76 -1.19 -0.34 3.87
N VAL A 77 -1.39 0.89 4.35
CA VAL A 77 -2.70 1.48 4.64
C VAL A 77 -2.80 2.82 3.93
N GLU A 78 -3.80 2.96 3.09
CA GLU A 78 -4.02 4.11 2.22
C GLU A 78 -5.45 4.65 2.40
N PRO A 79 -5.65 5.98 2.60
CA PRO A 79 -6.98 6.57 2.68
C PRO A 79 -7.67 6.49 1.32
N GLN A 80 -8.98 6.22 1.33
CA GLN A 80 -9.82 6.21 0.14
C GLN A 80 -10.85 7.32 0.22
N THR A 81 -10.91 8.19 -0.77
CA THR A 81 -12.01 9.13 -0.94
C THR A 81 -13.22 8.40 -1.51
N GLN A 82 -14.41 8.73 -1.01
CA GLN A 82 -15.66 8.28 -1.64
C GLN A 82 -15.80 9.03 -2.98
N SER A 83 -15.23 8.49 -4.05
CA SER A 83 -15.69 8.88 -5.37
C SER A 83 -17.01 8.17 -5.62
N ASN A 84 -18.12 8.91 -5.61
CA ASN A 84 -19.39 8.48 -6.19
C ASN A 84 -19.18 8.33 -7.71
N THR A 85 -18.54 7.27 -8.13
CA THR A 85 -18.50 6.87 -9.53
C THR A 85 -19.24 5.55 -9.65
N SER A 86 -20.54 5.65 -9.96
CA SER A 86 -21.23 4.59 -10.68
C SER A 86 -20.32 4.15 -11.83
N SER A 87 -20.08 2.86 -11.91
CA SER A 87 -19.31 2.22 -12.97
C SER A 87 -19.98 2.47 -14.33
N GLU A 88 -19.60 3.53 -15.00
CA GLU A 88 -19.96 3.75 -16.40
C GLU A 88 -18.82 3.24 -17.27
N LYS A 89 -19.10 2.25 -18.11
CA LYS A 89 -18.18 1.77 -19.14
C LYS A 89 -17.87 2.91 -20.11
N ILE A 90 -16.72 3.53 -19.97
CA ILE A 90 -16.23 4.51 -20.94
C ILE A 90 -15.59 3.76 -22.10
N GLY A 91 -16.22 3.84 -23.27
CA GLY A 91 -15.63 3.41 -24.52
C GLY A 91 -14.37 4.24 -24.83
N MET A 92 -13.26 3.56 -25.17
CA MET A 92 -12.00 4.22 -25.53
C MET A 92 -12.15 4.99 -26.84
N THR A 93 -12.04 6.31 -26.78
CA THR A 93 -11.67 7.13 -27.96
C THR A 93 -10.89 8.37 -27.53
N ALA A 94 -9.63 8.43 -28.00
CA ALA A 94 -8.74 9.57 -28.26
C ALA A 94 -8.21 10.42 -27.08
N PRO A 95 -7.13 11.23 -27.26
CA PRO A 95 -6.13 11.44 -26.25
C PRO A 95 -6.69 12.16 -25.04
N VAL A 96 -6.64 11.48 -23.89
CA VAL A 96 -6.93 12.11 -22.61
C VAL A 96 -5.76 13.02 -22.26
N THR A 97 -5.97 14.32 -22.46
CA THR A 97 -5.10 15.32 -21.81
C THR A 97 -5.36 15.18 -20.32
N VAL A 98 -4.48 14.53 -19.60
CA VAL A 98 -4.52 14.50 -18.15
C VAL A 98 -4.13 15.90 -17.67
N VAL A 99 -5.14 16.74 -17.44
CA VAL A 99 -4.95 17.91 -16.60
C VAL A 99 -4.67 17.36 -15.20
N PRO A 100 -3.56 17.72 -14.54
CA PRO A 100 -3.32 17.33 -13.16
C PRO A 100 -4.44 17.96 -12.34
N ARG A 101 -5.47 17.18 -12.01
CA ARG A 101 -6.39 17.57 -10.95
C ARG A 101 -5.52 17.53 -9.70
N ALA A 102 -5.37 18.65 -9.01
CA ALA A 102 -4.78 18.69 -7.69
C ALA A 102 -5.45 17.55 -6.91
N VAL A 103 -4.71 16.48 -6.68
CA VAL A 103 -5.16 15.41 -5.79
C VAL A 103 -5.26 16.13 -4.46
N GLU A 104 -6.50 16.44 -4.03
CA GLU A 104 -6.69 16.86 -2.65
C GLU A 104 -5.99 15.79 -1.83
N LEU A 105 -4.91 16.17 -1.16
CA LEU A 105 -4.22 15.35 -0.17
C LEU A 105 -5.29 14.96 0.82
N SER A 106 -5.90 13.79 0.60
CA SER A 106 -6.95 13.29 1.48
C SER A 106 -6.31 13.22 2.83
N SER A 107 -6.67 14.16 3.69
CA SER A 107 -6.09 14.26 5.02
C SER A 107 -6.24 12.89 5.67
N MET A 108 -5.17 12.29 6.11
CA MET A 108 -5.19 11.05 6.88
C MET A 108 -6.18 11.13 8.04
N LYS A 109 -6.38 12.35 8.59
CA LYS A 109 -7.30 12.60 9.70
C LYS A 109 -8.78 12.55 9.32
N SER A 110 -9.14 12.93 8.10
CA SER A 110 -10.54 12.97 7.65
C SER A 110 -11.00 11.70 6.96
N ALA A 111 -10.09 10.77 6.70
CA ALA A 111 -10.43 9.52 6.05
C ALA A 111 -11.23 8.59 6.97
N ASN A 112 -12.34 8.07 6.46
CA ASN A 112 -13.19 7.09 7.12
C ASN A 112 -13.26 5.76 6.37
N ARG A 113 -12.49 5.64 5.28
CA ARG A 113 -12.35 4.43 4.46
C ARG A 113 -10.90 4.25 4.06
N TRP A 114 -10.41 3.03 4.14
CA TRP A 114 -9.00 2.70 3.95
C TRP A 114 -8.84 1.45 3.09
N LEU A 115 -7.87 1.51 2.18
CA LEU A 115 -7.37 0.33 1.49
C LEU A 115 -6.22 -0.25 2.30
N VAL A 116 -6.39 -1.46 2.80
CA VAL A 116 -5.34 -2.20 3.51
C VAL A 116 -4.78 -3.25 2.57
N SER A 117 -3.47 -3.23 2.35
CA SER A 117 -2.81 -4.09 1.37
C SER A 117 -1.62 -4.82 2.00
N PHE A 118 -1.48 -6.11 1.68
CA PHE A 118 -0.31 -6.91 2.02
C PHE A 118 0.43 -7.26 0.74
N VAL A 119 1.74 -7.07 0.75
CA VAL A 119 2.60 -7.54 -0.33
C VAL A 119 2.67 -9.07 -0.25
N MET A 120 2.49 -9.74 -1.39
CA MET A 120 2.62 -11.19 -1.47
C MET A 120 4.07 -11.58 -1.73
N PRO A 121 4.52 -12.77 -1.25
CA PRO A 121 5.87 -13.25 -1.52
C PRO A 121 6.16 -13.35 -3.02
N SER A 122 7.37 -12.99 -3.42
CA SER A 122 7.79 -12.89 -4.84
C SER A 122 7.74 -14.22 -5.62
N LYS A 123 7.67 -15.34 -4.91
CA LYS A 123 7.52 -16.66 -5.51
C LYS A 123 6.15 -16.91 -6.16
N PHE A 124 5.13 -16.10 -5.83
CA PHE A 124 3.79 -16.25 -6.38
C PHE A 124 3.57 -15.32 -7.58
N THR A 125 2.80 -15.82 -8.53
CA THR A 125 2.20 -15.08 -9.64
C THR A 125 0.69 -15.05 -9.48
N LEU A 126 -0.04 -14.28 -10.28
CA LEU A 126 -1.51 -14.31 -10.31
C LEU A 126 -2.07 -15.73 -10.56
N ALA A 127 -1.36 -16.57 -11.32
CA ALA A 127 -1.78 -17.91 -11.63
C ALA A 127 -1.52 -18.92 -10.50
N THR A 128 -0.48 -18.68 -9.68
CA THR A 128 -0.02 -19.63 -8.64
C THR A 128 -0.41 -19.24 -7.23
N LEU A 129 -0.85 -17.98 -7.03
CA LEU A 129 -1.32 -17.54 -5.72
C LEU A 129 -2.67 -18.19 -5.39
N PRO A 130 -2.82 -18.83 -4.22
CA PRO A 130 -4.12 -19.30 -3.76
C PRO A 130 -5.18 -18.21 -3.80
N LEU A 131 -6.42 -18.57 -4.07
CA LEU A 131 -7.53 -17.62 -4.15
C LEU A 131 -8.14 -17.41 -2.74
N PRO A 132 -8.42 -16.17 -2.33
CA PRO A 132 -9.10 -15.92 -1.06
C PRO A 132 -10.53 -16.49 -1.08
N ASN A 133 -10.96 -17.06 0.06
CA ASN A 133 -12.35 -17.46 0.26
C ASN A 133 -13.24 -16.24 0.56
N ASP A 134 -12.66 -15.22 1.18
CA ASP A 134 -13.33 -13.93 1.41
C ASP A 134 -13.33 -13.11 0.11
N THR A 135 -14.52 -12.88 -0.46
CA THR A 135 -14.70 -12.14 -1.72
C THR A 135 -14.39 -10.64 -1.61
N ALA A 136 -14.28 -10.11 -0.39
CA ALA A 136 -13.86 -8.73 -0.15
C ALA A 136 -12.37 -8.52 -0.44
N ILE A 137 -11.56 -9.60 -0.34
CA ILE A 137 -10.13 -9.54 -0.65
C ILE A 137 -9.93 -9.60 -2.16
N LYS A 138 -9.19 -8.62 -2.69
CA LYS A 138 -8.82 -8.56 -4.10
C LYS A 138 -7.32 -8.81 -4.24
N ILE A 139 -6.94 -9.58 -5.25
CA ILE A 139 -5.54 -9.77 -5.63
C ILE A 139 -5.26 -8.87 -6.82
N ARG A 140 -4.21 -8.06 -6.72
CA ARG A 140 -3.82 -7.13 -7.78
C ARG A 140 -2.31 -7.15 -8.00
N GLU A 141 -1.91 -7.03 -9.26
CA GLU A 141 -0.53 -6.75 -9.62
C GLU A 141 -0.30 -5.23 -9.66
N ILE A 142 0.71 -4.79 -8.92
CA ILE A 142 1.20 -3.40 -8.95
C ILE A 142 2.39 -3.38 -9.90
N PRO A 143 2.37 -2.56 -10.96
CA PRO A 143 3.53 -2.42 -11.85
C PRO A 143 4.73 -1.81 -11.12
N ALA A 144 5.87 -1.71 -11.80
CA ALA A 144 7.00 -0.95 -11.28
C ALA A 144 6.60 0.49 -11.00
N THR A 145 6.84 0.99 -9.79
CA THR A 145 6.45 2.33 -9.35
C THR A 145 7.62 3.05 -8.70
N THR A 146 7.67 4.37 -8.89
CA THR A 146 8.61 5.23 -8.17
C THR A 146 7.90 5.85 -6.97
N MET A 147 8.48 5.65 -5.80
CA MET A 147 7.92 6.12 -4.53
C MET A 147 8.89 7.06 -3.83
N ALA A 148 8.39 8.16 -3.33
CA ALA A 148 9.08 8.93 -2.31
C ALA A 148 8.72 8.34 -0.95
N VAL A 149 9.71 8.11 -0.11
CA VAL A 149 9.58 7.38 1.15
C VAL A 149 10.24 8.16 2.26
N LEU A 150 9.49 8.48 3.33
CA LEU A 150 10.02 9.03 4.57
C LEU A 150 9.96 7.96 5.64
N ARG A 151 11.13 7.58 6.15
CA ARG A 151 11.28 6.57 7.21
C ARG A 151 11.30 7.21 8.59
N TYR A 152 10.52 6.64 9.52
CA TYR A 152 10.50 7.07 10.93
C TYR A 152 10.24 5.90 11.88
N SER A 153 10.52 6.13 13.16
CA SER A 153 10.24 5.18 14.24
C SER A 153 9.09 5.67 15.11
N TRP A 154 8.70 4.85 16.09
CA TRP A 154 7.74 5.18 17.14
C TRP A 154 6.31 4.72 16.82
N LEU A 155 5.32 5.24 17.56
CA LEU A 155 3.92 4.87 17.39
C LEU A 155 3.26 5.61 16.21
N ASN A 156 2.26 4.98 15.59
CA ASN A 156 1.49 5.49 14.44
C ASN A 156 0.12 6.02 14.89
N GLY A 157 0.09 6.95 15.85
CA GLY A 157 -1.11 7.74 16.09
C GLY A 157 -1.41 8.62 14.87
N ILE A 158 -2.69 8.94 14.66
CA ILE A 158 -3.14 9.69 13.48
C ILE A 158 -2.43 11.04 13.33
N ASP A 159 -2.17 11.74 14.46
CA ASP A 159 -1.45 13.01 14.44
C ASP A 159 -0.01 12.88 13.96
N ARG A 160 0.68 11.80 14.40
CA ARG A 160 2.06 11.53 13.97
C ARG A 160 2.12 11.14 12.50
N VAL A 161 1.17 10.34 12.03
CA VAL A 161 1.06 9.96 10.62
C VAL A 161 0.80 11.19 9.76
N GLN A 162 -0.09 12.08 10.19
CA GLN A 162 -0.38 13.33 9.49
C GLN A 162 0.85 14.25 9.45
N GLU A 163 1.54 14.46 10.59
CA GLU A 163 2.78 15.24 10.67
C GLU A 163 3.84 14.75 9.65
N LYS A 164 4.05 13.43 9.60
CA LYS A 164 5.04 12.84 8.68
C LYS A 164 4.59 12.88 7.22
N THR A 165 3.29 12.85 6.97
CA THR A 165 2.72 13.04 5.64
C THR A 165 2.97 14.46 5.13
N GLU A 166 2.73 15.46 5.98
CA GLU A 166 2.98 16.86 5.67
C GLU A 166 4.47 17.15 5.45
N GLU A 167 5.34 16.58 6.30
CA GLU A 167 6.80 16.70 6.17
C GLU A 167 7.26 16.20 4.79
N LEU A 168 6.81 15.00 4.37
CA LEU A 168 7.18 14.47 3.07
C LEU A 168 6.58 15.27 1.92
N SER A 169 5.33 15.73 2.05
CA SER A 169 4.68 16.57 1.03
C SER A 169 5.43 17.87 0.79
N LEU A 170 5.80 18.58 1.85
CA LEU A 170 6.60 19.81 1.74
C LEU A 170 7.96 19.60 1.09
N TRP A 171 8.61 18.47 1.40
CA TRP A 171 9.86 18.12 0.74
C TRP A 171 9.67 17.83 -0.75
N LEU A 172 8.59 17.13 -1.13
CA LEU A 172 8.26 16.86 -2.53
C LEU A 172 8.02 18.14 -3.33
N ASP A 173 7.25 19.06 -2.79
CA ASP A 173 6.98 20.36 -3.41
C ASP A 173 8.28 21.16 -3.60
N ALA A 174 9.13 21.22 -2.57
CA ALA A 174 10.43 21.93 -2.63
C ALA A 174 11.42 21.30 -3.64
N ASN A 175 11.26 20.01 -3.94
CA ASN A 175 12.10 19.28 -4.89
C ASN A 175 11.41 19.03 -6.25
N HIS A 176 10.27 19.67 -6.50
CA HIS A 176 9.53 19.62 -7.77
C HIS A 176 9.08 18.21 -8.20
N PHE A 177 8.76 17.34 -7.25
CA PHE A 177 8.11 16.08 -7.52
C PHE A 177 6.59 16.25 -7.56
N THR A 178 5.94 15.52 -8.46
CA THR A 178 4.47 15.46 -8.54
C THR A 178 3.98 14.17 -7.91
N THR A 179 3.05 14.26 -6.96
CA THR A 179 2.37 13.10 -6.37
C THR A 179 1.31 12.55 -7.32
N LEU A 180 1.26 11.22 -7.48
CA LEU A 180 0.33 10.51 -8.38
C LEU A 180 -0.84 9.86 -7.64
N GLY A 181 -0.82 9.87 -6.31
CA GLY A 181 -1.86 9.27 -5.48
C GLY A 181 -1.80 9.76 -4.03
N PRO A 182 -2.67 9.25 -3.16
CA PRO A 182 -2.69 9.60 -1.76
C PRO A 182 -1.45 9.07 -1.02
N ALA A 183 -1.20 9.62 0.17
CA ALA A 183 -0.18 9.11 1.06
C ALA A 183 -0.50 7.70 1.54
N GLN A 184 0.51 6.86 1.62
CA GLN A 184 0.43 5.48 2.11
C GLN A 184 1.23 5.35 3.40
N LEU A 185 0.66 4.71 4.42
CA LEU A 185 1.37 4.32 5.63
C LEU A 185 1.84 2.86 5.50
N ALA A 186 3.14 2.63 5.46
CA ALA A 186 3.74 1.29 5.44
C ALA A 186 4.26 0.92 6.84
N ARG A 187 3.84 -0.25 7.34
CA ARG A 187 4.18 -0.77 8.67
C ARG A 187 4.92 -2.09 8.51
N TYR A 188 6.13 -2.16 9.07
CA TYR A 188 7.04 -3.30 8.90
C TYR A 188 7.05 -4.23 10.10
N ASP A 189 6.79 -3.70 11.29
CA ASP A 189 6.96 -4.42 12.54
C ASP A 189 5.64 -4.81 13.19
N PRO A 190 5.60 -5.97 13.86
CA PRO A 190 4.44 -6.40 14.63
C PRO A 190 4.20 -5.50 15.87
N PRO A 191 2.98 -5.49 16.40
CA PRO A 191 2.58 -4.57 17.48
C PRO A 191 3.34 -4.74 18.80
N TRP A 192 3.98 -5.89 19.05
CA TRP A 192 4.80 -6.15 20.22
C TRP A 192 6.25 -5.63 20.12
N THR A 193 6.69 -5.16 18.93
CA THR A 193 7.99 -4.50 18.79
C THR A 193 8.00 -3.21 19.58
N LEU A 194 9.09 -2.95 20.31
CA LEU A 194 9.27 -1.72 21.08
C LEU A 194 9.11 -0.49 20.18
N PRO A 195 8.38 0.55 20.58
CA PRO A 195 8.07 1.69 19.72
C PRO A 195 9.29 2.30 19.04
N MET A 196 10.39 2.50 19.76
CA MET A 196 11.62 3.11 19.24
C MET A 196 12.30 2.25 18.16
N LEU A 197 12.03 0.94 18.11
CA LEU A 197 12.61 0.01 17.15
C LEU A 197 11.70 -0.24 15.95
N ARG A 198 10.47 0.28 15.98
CA ARG A 198 9.53 0.11 14.86
C ARG A 198 10.00 0.90 13.65
N ARG A 199 9.93 0.26 12.50
CA ARG A 199 10.10 0.89 11.20
C ARG A 199 8.73 1.17 10.60
N ASN A 200 8.46 2.45 10.39
CA ASN A 200 7.29 2.93 9.68
C ASN A 200 7.74 3.83 8.54
N GLU A 201 6.97 3.87 7.48
CA GLU A 201 7.26 4.73 6.34
C GLU A 201 5.97 5.41 5.88
N ILE A 202 6.06 6.71 5.56
CA ILE A 202 5.08 7.40 4.73
C ILE A 202 5.60 7.37 3.31
N MET A 203 4.72 7.05 2.37
CA MET A 203 5.09 6.89 0.98
C MET A 203 4.11 7.63 0.07
N PHE A 204 4.63 8.29 -0.98
CA PHE A 204 3.83 8.79 -2.09
C PHE A 204 4.34 8.18 -3.39
N GLU A 205 3.43 7.74 -4.24
CA GLU A 205 3.78 7.49 -5.64
C GLU A 205 4.06 8.83 -6.31
N VAL A 206 5.20 8.93 -7.01
CA VAL A 206 5.66 10.18 -7.60
C VAL A 206 6.11 10.01 -9.04
N SER A 207 5.92 11.06 -9.84
CA SER A 207 6.67 11.28 -11.05
C SER A 207 7.87 12.21 -10.76
N GLY A 208 8.97 12.01 -11.51
CA GLY A 208 10.19 12.80 -11.35
C GLY A 208 9.94 14.31 -11.55
N PRO A 209 10.90 15.18 -11.15
CA PRO A 209 10.79 16.59 -11.43
C PRO A 209 10.57 16.78 -12.93
N ALA A 210 9.59 17.63 -13.27
CA ALA A 210 9.38 18.05 -14.64
C ALA A 210 10.73 18.63 -15.17
N SER A 211 11.29 17.98 -16.18
CA SER A 211 12.51 18.40 -16.86
C SER A 211 12.28 19.74 -17.54
#